data_fcd57fb87a5aa46ad66447c89b028184
#
_entry.id   fcd57fb87a5aa46ad66447c89b028184
#
_cell.length_a   1.000
_cell.length_b   1.000
_cell.length_c   1.000
_cell.angle_alpha   90.00
_cell.angle_beta   90.00
_cell.angle_gamma   90.00
#
_symmetry.space_group_name_H-M   'P 1'
#
loop_
_entity.id
_entity.type
_entity.pdbx_description
1 polymer ?
#
loop_
_entity_poly.entity_id
_entity_poly.type
_entity_poly.pdbx_seq_one_letter_code
_entity_poly.pdbx_strand_id
1 'polypeptide(L)'
;MKARTAVRIVWSLFGAALGAVALAVASVTAGAPASGEAPFPPLRPAAVAQPAPPTPAPAAPDERFVVRRILDIDGPLKMGDHHWNEEGVPADGPVVITVDLEAQVLSIFRGGYEIGAAAILYGRDDKPTPLGAFPITQKRARHVSNLYGSPMPYMMRMTNDGISIHGSDSVAPGYATHGCVAVPVAFAKKLFEAAKLGDIVIVTKGKTLQMGEPIVRS
;
A
#
# COMPACT_ATOMS: atom_id res chain seq x y z
N MET A 1 -23.18 49.71 11.72
CA MET A 1 -22.40 50.05 12.95
C MET A 1 -21.46 48.87 13.26
N LYS A 2 -20.18 49.17 13.40
CA LYS A 2 -19.06 48.25 13.54
C LYS A 2 -18.94 47.74 14.97
N ALA A 3 -18.62 46.47 15.18
CA ALA A 3 -17.94 46.01 16.38
C ALA A 3 -16.84 45.01 15.97
N ARG A 4 -15.61 45.44 16.01
CA ARG A 4 -14.39 44.63 15.93
C ARG A 4 -14.04 44.18 17.33
N THR A 5 -13.93 42.87 17.56
CA THR A 5 -13.38 42.34 18.80
C THR A 5 -11.98 41.82 18.51
N ALA A 6 -10.99 42.47 19.12
CA ALA A 6 -9.59 42.11 19.07
C ALA A 6 -9.30 40.97 20.05
N VAL A 7 -8.68 39.92 19.60
CA VAL A 7 -8.11 38.85 20.44
C VAL A 7 -6.68 39.25 20.82
N ARG A 8 -6.46 39.40 22.14
CA ARG A 8 -5.15 39.63 22.74
C ARG A 8 -4.36 38.35 22.86
N ILE A 9 -3.16 38.33 22.26
CA ILE A 9 -2.17 37.28 22.45
C ILE A 9 -1.42 37.57 23.75
N VAL A 10 -1.48 36.64 24.69
CA VAL A 10 -0.68 36.69 25.93
C VAL A 10 0.56 35.79 25.73
N TRP A 11 1.71 36.41 25.75
CA TRP A 11 3.01 35.74 25.79
C TRP A 11 3.36 35.48 27.28
N SER A 12 3.51 34.23 27.66
CA SER A 12 4.10 33.84 28.95
C SER A 12 5.54 33.43 28.75
N LEU A 13 6.44 34.25 29.27
CA LEU A 13 7.86 33.95 29.44
C LEU A 13 8.03 32.98 30.59
N PHE A 14 8.66 31.82 30.36
CA PHE A 14 9.20 30.99 31.43
C PHE A 14 10.72 30.95 31.37
N GLY A 15 11.32 31.31 32.49
CA GLY A 15 12.72 31.58 32.69
C GLY A 15 13.61 30.33 32.70
N ALA A 16 14.84 30.60 32.36
CA ALA A 16 15.96 29.65 32.41
C ALA A 16 16.35 29.32 33.85
N ALA A 17 16.50 28.08 34.18
CA ALA A 17 17.20 27.58 35.36
C ALA A 17 18.50 26.90 34.91
N LEU A 18 19.64 27.57 35.22
CA LEU A 18 21.01 27.01 35.11
C LEU A 18 21.24 26.04 36.27
N GLY A 19 21.41 24.76 35.99
CA GLY A 19 21.91 23.74 36.90
C GLY A 19 23.38 23.42 36.59
N ALA A 20 24.26 23.82 37.47
CA ALA A 20 25.69 23.48 37.41
C ALA A 20 25.89 22.00 37.76
N VAL A 21 26.48 21.20 36.87
CA VAL A 21 26.93 19.84 37.13
C VAL A 21 28.44 19.85 37.34
N ALA A 22 28.87 19.50 38.58
CA ALA A 22 30.27 19.37 38.97
C ALA A 22 30.91 18.12 38.29
N LEU A 23 32.02 18.33 37.57
CA LEU A 23 32.87 17.26 37.05
C LEU A 23 33.71 16.66 38.20
N ALA A 24 33.48 15.41 38.51
CA ALA A 24 34.42 14.59 39.30
C ALA A 24 35.41 13.93 38.34
N VAL A 25 36.67 14.35 38.41
CA VAL A 25 37.80 13.73 37.69
C VAL A 25 38.30 12.55 38.50
N ALA A 26 38.03 11.33 38.05
CA ALA A 26 38.64 10.12 38.57
C ALA A 26 39.91 9.80 37.75
N SER A 27 41.08 9.94 38.40
CA SER A 27 42.38 9.54 37.84
C SER A 27 42.48 8.01 37.80
N VAL A 28 42.45 7.43 36.61
CA VAL A 28 42.77 6.00 36.42
C VAL A 28 44.26 5.87 36.01
N THR A 29 45.04 5.25 36.86
CA THR A 29 46.45 4.90 36.61
C THR A 29 46.51 3.85 35.48
N ALA A 30 47.26 4.17 34.43
CA ALA A 30 47.52 3.30 33.31
C ALA A 30 48.44 2.15 33.69
N GLY A 31 47.91 0.94 33.72
CA GLY A 31 48.71 -0.29 33.64
C GLY A 31 48.82 -0.68 32.16
N ALA A 32 50.05 -0.71 31.64
CA ALA A 32 50.33 -1.14 30.28
C ALA A 32 50.15 -2.66 30.15
N PRO A 33 49.34 -3.16 29.20
CA PRO A 33 49.41 -4.58 28.87
C PRO A 33 50.55 -4.84 27.86
N ALA A 34 51.27 -5.92 28.10
CA ALA A 34 52.33 -6.44 27.26
C ALA A 34 51.80 -6.76 25.84
N SER A 35 52.56 -6.28 24.85
CA SER A 35 52.35 -6.54 23.43
C SER A 35 52.59 -8.02 23.11
N GLY A 36 51.55 -8.81 23.12
CA GLY A 36 51.55 -10.13 22.49
C GLY A 36 51.02 -10.00 21.07
N GLU A 37 51.92 -9.87 20.10
CA GLU A 37 51.62 -9.86 18.68
C GLU A 37 51.15 -11.25 18.26
N ALA A 38 49.88 -11.44 18.03
CA ALA A 38 49.34 -12.66 17.46
C ALA A 38 49.71 -12.72 15.95
N PRO A 39 50.24 -13.86 15.46
CA PRO A 39 50.57 -13.97 14.04
C PRO A 39 49.30 -13.88 13.18
N PHE A 40 49.33 -12.98 12.18
CA PHE A 40 48.27 -12.84 11.21
C PHE A 40 48.00 -14.20 10.50
N PRO A 41 46.73 -14.62 10.35
CA PRO A 41 46.42 -15.79 9.55
C PRO A 41 46.81 -15.55 8.09
N PRO A 42 47.29 -16.59 7.39
CA PRO A 42 47.70 -16.44 5.99
C PRO A 42 46.53 -15.94 5.14
N LEU A 43 46.80 -14.93 4.30
CA LEU A 43 45.85 -14.39 3.35
C LEU A 43 45.34 -15.54 2.46
N ARG A 44 44.03 -15.85 2.56
CA ARG A 44 43.36 -16.73 1.60
C ARG A 44 43.48 -16.07 0.22
N PRO A 45 43.84 -16.78 -0.87
CA PRO A 45 43.78 -16.24 -2.19
C PRO A 45 42.35 -15.80 -2.45
N ALA A 46 42.19 -14.57 -2.97
CA ALA A 46 40.89 -14.03 -3.36
C ALA A 46 40.23 -15.02 -4.34
N ALA A 47 39.07 -15.53 -3.96
CA ALA A 47 38.26 -16.33 -4.87
C ALA A 47 37.96 -15.47 -6.11
N VAL A 48 38.39 -15.94 -7.27
CA VAL A 48 38.05 -15.33 -8.56
C VAL A 48 36.54 -15.31 -8.63
N ALA A 49 35.96 -14.10 -8.63
CA ALA A 49 34.52 -13.92 -8.73
C ALA A 49 34.06 -14.59 -10.04
N GLN A 50 33.28 -15.63 -9.93
CA GLN A 50 32.60 -16.21 -11.09
C GLN A 50 31.67 -15.13 -11.65
N PRO A 51 31.63 -14.93 -12.98
CA PRO A 51 30.66 -14.01 -13.57
C PRO A 51 29.24 -14.44 -13.13
N ALA A 52 28.48 -13.47 -12.67
CA ALA A 52 27.08 -13.71 -12.31
C ALA A 52 26.35 -14.37 -13.49
N PRO A 53 25.47 -15.36 -13.24
CA PRO A 53 24.69 -15.94 -14.32
C PRO A 53 23.92 -14.83 -15.05
N PRO A 54 23.76 -14.93 -16.38
CA PRO A 54 23.05 -13.91 -17.15
C PRO A 54 21.66 -13.71 -16.55
N THR A 55 21.29 -12.46 -16.31
CA THR A 55 19.93 -12.11 -15.90
C THR A 55 18.96 -12.71 -16.92
N PRO A 56 17.96 -13.51 -16.52
CA PRO A 56 16.99 -14.05 -17.46
C PRO A 56 16.35 -12.90 -18.24
N ALA A 57 16.26 -13.04 -19.56
CA ALA A 57 15.52 -12.09 -20.37
C ALA A 57 14.09 -11.95 -19.82
N PRO A 58 13.47 -10.75 -19.85
CA PRO A 58 12.10 -10.56 -19.40
C PRO A 58 11.22 -11.60 -20.09
N ALA A 59 10.54 -12.44 -19.32
CA ALA A 59 9.58 -13.37 -19.86
C ALA A 59 8.53 -12.60 -20.66
N ALA A 60 8.10 -13.13 -21.81
CA ALA A 60 7.00 -12.54 -22.57
C ALA A 60 5.79 -12.35 -21.64
N PRO A 61 5.04 -11.24 -21.78
CA PRO A 61 3.88 -11.00 -20.96
C PRO A 61 2.94 -12.21 -21.03
N ASP A 62 2.53 -12.72 -19.88
CA ASP A 62 1.54 -13.80 -19.83
C ASP A 62 0.22 -13.26 -20.41
N GLU A 63 -0.20 -13.78 -21.57
CA GLU A 63 -1.39 -13.33 -22.27
C GLU A 63 -2.67 -13.38 -21.42
N ARG A 64 -2.67 -14.19 -20.36
CA ARG A 64 -3.78 -14.25 -19.39
C ARG A 64 -3.97 -12.96 -18.61
N PHE A 65 -2.93 -12.11 -18.55
CA PHE A 65 -2.90 -10.85 -17.82
C PHE A 65 -2.79 -9.62 -18.74
N VAL A 66 -3.21 -9.76 -20.00
CA VAL A 66 -3.29 -8.62 -20.95
C VAL A 66 -4.69 -8.03 -20.92
N VAL A 67 -4.79 -6.70 -20.93
CA VAL A 67 -6.07 -5.98 -20.96
C VAL A 67 -6.79 -6.26 -22.27
N ARG A 68 -7.96 -6.89 -22.20
CA ARG A 68 -8.80 -7.27 -23.34
C ARG A 68 -10.07 -6.44 -23.47
N ARG A 69 -10.52 -5.86 -22.36
CA ARG A 69 -11.67 -4.95 -22.30
C ARG A 69 -11.49 -3.99 -21.13
N ILE A 70 -11.85 -2.75 -21.37
CA ILE A 70 -12.06 -1.73 -20.33
C ILE A 70 -13.55 -1.39 -20.34
N LEU A 71 -14.17 -1.20 -19.18
CA LEU A 71 -15.56 -0.80 -19.07
C LEU A 71 -15.75 0.58 -19.69
N ASP A 72 -16.77 0.71 -20.50
CA ASP A 72 -17.22 2.00 -21.01
C ASP A 72 -18.00 2.72 -19.91
N ILE A 73 -17.38 3.73 -19.32
CA ILE A 73 -17.93 4.51 -18.22
C ILE A 73 -17.94 5.98 -18.64
N ASP A 74 -19.10 6.60 -18.60
CA ASP A 74 -19.26 8.00 -18.95
C ASP A 74 -18.58 8.93 -17.92
N GLY A 75 -17.42 9.44 -18.29
CA GLY A 75 -16.65 10.42 -17.50
C GLY A 75 -15.93 9.82 -16.28
N PRO A 76 -15.33 10.68 -15.45
CA PRO A 76 -14.60 10.25 -14.28
C PRO A 76 -15.54 9.76 -13.17
N LEU A 77 -15.16 8.66 -12.49
CA LEU A 77 -15.86 8.16 -11.31
C LEU A 77 -15.83 9.19 -10.18
N LYS A 78 -16.99 9.51 -9.64
CA LYS A 78 -17.15 10.33 -8.44
C LYS A 78 -17.05 9.44 -7.20
N MET A 79 -16.69 10.01 -6.06
CA MET A 79 -16.69 9.30 -4.79
C MET A 79 -18.06 8.66 -4.52
N GLY A 80 -18.05 7.35 -4.24
CA GLY A 80 -19.26 6.54 -4.08
C GLY A 80 -19.73 5.84 -5.35
N ASP A 81 -19.27 6.26 -6.54
CA ASP A 81 -19.62 5.60 -7.79
C ASP A 81 -18.96 4.24 -7.94
N HIS A 82 -19.66 3.32 -8.55
CA HIS A 82 -19.13 2.03 -8.95
C HIS A 82 -19.94 1.44 -10.12
N HIS A 83 -19.27 0.68 -10.96
CA HIS A 83 -19.82 -0.03 -12.10
C HIS A 83 -19.47 -1.50 -12.04
N TRP A 84 -20.36 -2.36 -12.57
CA TRP A 84 -20.14 -3.79 -12.65
C TRP A 84 -20.87 -4.36 -13.85
N ASN A 85 -20.12 -4.97 -14.78
CA ASN A 85 -20.66 -5.59 -15.97
C ASN A 85 -19.82 -6.81 -16.37
N GLU A 86 -20.44 -7.99 -16.34
CA GLU A 86 -19.82 -9.26 -16.75
C GLU A 86 -20.35 -9.76 -18.10
N GLU A 87 -21.16 -8.96 -18.80
CA GLU A 87 -21.72 -9.34 -20.10
C GLU A 87 -20.60 -9.58 -21.13
N GLY A 88 -20.63 -10.73 -21.81
CA GLY A 88 -19.63 -11.13 -22.79
C GLY A 88 -18.25 -11.49 -22.21
N VAL A 89 -18.12 -11.57 -20.87
CA VAL A 89 -16.88 -11.97 -20.22
C VAL A 89 -16.87 -13.48 -19.96
N PRO A 90 -15.74 -14.19 -20.19
CA PRO A 90 -15.60 -15.58 -19.80
C PRO A 90 -15.88 -15.78 -18.31
N ALA A 91 -16.62 -16.85 -17.99
CA ALA A 91 -16.93 -17.17 -16.59
C ALA A 91 -15.68 -17.50 -15.78
N ASP A 92 -14.65 -18.07 -16.43
CA ASP A 92 -13.39 -18.50 -15.86
C ASP A 92 -12.25 -17.64 -16.35
N GLY A 93 -11.17 -17.59 -15.55
CA GLY A 93 -9.93 -16.88 -15.86
C GLY A 93 -9.26 -16.34 -14.60
N PRO A 94 -7.99 -15.98 -14.70
CA PRO A 94 -7.27 -15.35 -13.60
C PRO A 94 -7.90 -13.99 -13.27
N VAL A 95 -8.01 -13.72 -11.96
CA VAL A 95 -8.49 -12.43 -11.46
C VAL A 95 -7.30 -11.58 -11.04
N VAL A 96 -7.29 -10.32 -11.48
CA VAL A 96 -6.37 -9.29 -11.04
C VAL A 96 -7.16 -8.06 -10.62
N ILE A 97 -6.79 -7.49 -9.51
CA ILE A 97 -7.34 -6.23 -9.02
C ILE A 97 -6.27 -5.16 -9.17
N THR A 98 -6.61 -4.03 -9.74
CA THR A 98 -5.71 -2.86 -9.81
C THR A 98 -6.28 -1.73 -8.98
N VAL A 99 -5.40 -1.01 -8.30
CA VAL A 99 -5.72 0.18 -7.51
C VAL A 99 -4.80 1.29 -7.95
N ASP A 100 -5.34 2.35 -8.52
CA ASP A 100 -4.58 3.56 -8.79
C ASP A 100 -4.93 4.65 -7.78
N LEU A 101 -3.94 5.04 -6.97
CA LEU A 101 -4.12 6.01 -5.89
C LEU A 101 -4.27 7.45 -6.38
N GLU A 102 -3.73 7.77 -7.57
CA GLU A 102 -3.86 9.10 -8.15
C GLU A 102 -5.22 9.29 -8.81
N ALA A 103 -5.65 8.31 -9.61
CA ALA A 103 -7.00 8.28 -10.19
C ALA A 103 -8.09 8.03 -9.14
N GLN A 104 -7.74 7.51 -7.96
CA GLN A 104 -8.66 7.08 -6.90
C GLN A 104 -9.65 6.01 -7.37
N VAL A 105 -9.18 5.05 -8.15
CA VAL A 105 -9.99 4.00 -8.77
C VAL A 105 -9.42 2.62 -8.45
N LEU A 106 -10.33 1.68 -8.14
CA LEU A 106 -10.06 0.26 -8.13
C LEU A 106 -10.79 -0.38 -9.30
N SER A 107 -10.07 -1.21 -10.08
CA SER A 107 -10.64 -2.03 -11.14
C SER A 107 -10.39 -3.51 -10.88
N ILE A 108 -11.33 -4.36 -11.27
CA ILE A 108 -11.17 -5.82 -11.26
C ILE A 108 -11.25 -6.37 -12.68
N PHE A 109 -10.28 -7.20 -13.03
CA PHE A 109 -10.18 -7.89 -14.32
C PHE A 109 -10.33 -9.40 -14.12
N ARG A 110 -11.07 -10.06 -15.02
CA ARG A 110 -11.13 -11.51 -15.17
C ARG A 110 -10.68 -11.90 -16.57
N GLY A 111 -9.58 -12.67 -16.69
CA GLY A 111 -9.01 -13.04 -17.98
C GLY A 111 -8.65 -11.86 -18.88
N GLY A 112 -8.30 -10.70 -18.28
CA GLY A 112 -8.01 -9.45 -18.98
C GLY A 112 -9.23 -8.56 -19.27
N TYR A 113 -10.44 -9.01 -18.98
CA TYR A 113 -11.67 -8.21 -19.13
C TYR A 113 -11.97 -7.47 -17.83
N GLU A 114 -12.06 -6.15 -17.89
CA GLU A 114 -12.53 -5.38 -16.74
C GLU A 114 -14.01 -5.68 -16.52
N ILE A 115 -14.35 -6.17 -15.32
CA ILE A 115 -15.71 -6.55 -14.92
C ILE A 115 -16.29 -5.60 -13.89
N GLY A 116 -15.45 -4.75 -13.28
CA GLY A 116 -15.92 -3.77 -12.31
C GLY A 116 -14.91 -2.68 -12.08
N ALA A 117 -15.40 -1.48 -11.79
CA ALA A 117 -14.63 -0.33 -11.38
C ALA A 117 -15.36 0.45 -10.29
N ALA A 118 -14.63 1.02 -9.32
CA ALA A 118 -15.19 1.81 -8.24
C ALA A 118 -14.23 2.92 -7.81
N ALA A 119 -14.81 4.06 -7.41
CA ALA A 119 -14.06 5.08 -6.67
C ALA A 119 -13.69 4.57 -5.29
N ILE A 120 -12.51 4.96 -4.79
CA ILE A 120 -11.93 4.47 -3.55
C ILE A 120 -11.62 5.57 -2.54
N LEU A 121 -11.60 5.18 -1.25
CA LEU A 121 -10.79 5.84 -0.24
C LEU A 121 -9.51 5.03 -0.03
N TYR A 122 -8.42 5.70 0.28
CA TYR A 122 -7.14 5.07 0.57
C TYR A 122 -6.42 5.77 1.72
N GLY A 123 -5.34 5.18 2.22
CA GLY A 123 -4.54 5.73 3.30
C GLY A 123 -3.69 6.89 2.82
N ARG A 124 -3.68 7.97 3.60
CA ARG A 124 -2.90 9.18 3.35
C ARG A 124 -2.09 9.55 4.59
N ASP A 125 -1.20 10.51 4.42
CA ASP A 125 -0.43 11.17 5.46
C ASP A 125 0.42 10.21 6.30
N ASP A 126 0.05 9.97 7.53
CA ASP A 126 0.77 9.17 8.51
C ASP A 126 0.73 7.65 8.24
N LYS A 127 -0.26 7.17 7.48
CA LYS A 127 -0.39 5.76 7.11
C LYS A 127 -0.85 5.56 5.66
N PRO A 128 0.06 5.74 4.68
CA PRO A 128 -0.27 5.60 3.28
C PRO A 128 -0.56 4.14 2.88
N THR A 129 -1.38 3.97 1.85
CA THR A 129 -1.53 2.67 1.18
C THR A 129 -0.23 2.33 0.45
N PRO A 130 0.38 1.15 0.69
CA PRO A 130 1.65 0.78 0.06
C PRO A 130 1.47 0.50 -1.44
N LEU A 131 2.46 0.93 -2.23
CA LEU A 131 2.55 0.58 -3.65
C LEU A 131 3.16 -0.81 -3.82
N GLY A 132 2.76 -1.54 -4.86
CA GLY A 132 3.30 -2.86 -5.18
C GLY A 132 2.25 -3.87 -5.57
N ALA A 133 2.65 -5.15 -5.63
CA ALA A 133 1.78 -6.27 -5.90
C ALA A 133 1.62 -7.15 -4.65
N PHE A 134 0.39 -7.41 -4.27
CA PHE A 134 0.05 -8.09 -3.02
C PHE A 134 -0.93 -9.23 -3.28
N PRO A 135 -0.67 -10.46 -2.83
CA PRO A 135 -1.66 -11.51 -2.88
C PRO A 135 -2.76 -11.28 -1.84
N ILE A 136 -3.99 -11.66 -2.14
CA ILE A 136 -5.05 -11.73 -1.14
C ILE A 136 -4.74 -12.89 -0.20
N THR A 137 -4.39 -12.59 1.05
CA THR A 137 -3.97 -13.60 2.05
C THR A 137 -5.09 -14.06 2.97
N GLN A 138 -6.15 -13.25 3.11
CA GLN A 138 -7.30 -13.55 3.96
C GLN A 138 -8.56 -12.89 3.39
N LYS A 139 -9.71 -13.57 3.57
CA LYS A 139 -11.03 -13.04 3.22
C LYS A 139 -11.99 -13.25 4.37
N ARG A 140 -12.75 -12.20 4.75
CA ARG A 140 -13.80 -12.26 5.78
C ARG A 140 -14.98 -11.41 5.35
N ALA A 141 -16.17 -12.01 5.19
CA ALA A 141 -17.38 -11.28 4.83
C ALA A 141 -17.81 -10.29 5.94
N ARG A 142 -17.57 -10.66 7.20
CA ARG A 142 -17.78 -9.80 8.37
C ARG A 142 -16.47 -9.65 9.11
N HIS A 143 -15.97 -8.44 9.21
CA HIS A 143 -14.74 -8.11 9.92
C HIS A 143 -14.89 -6.75 10.62
N VAL A 144 -14.23 -6.62 11.75
CA VAL A 144 -14.08 -5.36 12.48
C VAL A 144 -12.59 -5.16 12.71
N SER A 145 -12.09 -3.97 12.44
CA SER A 145 -10.68 -3.63 12.65
C SER A 145 -10.30 -3.78 14.12
N ASN A 146 -9.28 -4.59 14.41
CA ASN A 146 -8.77 -4.76 15.77
C ASN A 146 -8.11 -3.49 16.31
N LEU A 147 -7.62 -2.61 15.44
CA LEU A 147 -6.93 -1.37 15.83
C LEU A 147 -7.90 -0.20 16.00
N TYR A 148 -8.92 -0.12 15.14
CA TYR A 148 -9.78 1.06 15.05
C TYR A 148 -11.25 0.80 15.42
N GLY A 149 -11.62 -0.45 15.64
CA GLY A 149 -13.01 -0.82 15.96
C GLY A 149 -14.01 -0.57 14.82
N SER A 150 -13.53 -0.18 13.64
CA SER A 150 -14.37 0.16 12.50
C SER A 150 -14.86 -1.08 11.75
N PRO A 151 -16.13 -1.14 11.31
CA PRO A 151 -16.61 -2.21 10.44
C PRO A 151 -15.87 -2.23 9.11
N MET A 152 -15.48 -3.42 8.67
CA MET A 152 -14.80 -3.68 7.41
C MET A 152 -15.49 -4.84 6.67
N PRO A 153 -16.74 -4.66 6.19
CA PRO A 153 -17.46 -5.72 5.50
C PRO A 153 -16.72 -6.12 4.22
N TYR A 154 -16.77 -7.44 3.91
CA TYR A 154 -16.12 -8.03 2.74
C TYR A 154 -14.61 -7.79 2.68
N MET A 155 -13.94 -7.85 3.83
CA MET A 155 -12.50 -7.62 3.96
C MET A 155 -11.68 -8.66 3.19
N MET A 156 -10.70 -8.16 2.42
CA MET A 156 -9.67 -8.94 1.72
C MET A 156 -8.29 -8.37 2.08
N ARG A 157 -7.51 -9.14 2.84
CA ARG A 157 -6.22 -8.71 3.38
C ARG A 157 -5.12 -8.82 2.33
N MET A 158 -4.31 -7.76 2.21
CA MET A 158 -3.21 -7.66 1.25
C MET A 158 -1.84 -7.79 1.94
N THR A 159 -1.67 -7.22 3.14
CA THR A 159 -0.36 -7.14 3.80
C THR A 159 -0.35 -7.80 5.17
N ASN A 160 0.83 -8.12 5.68
CA ASN A 160 0.99 -8.77 6.99
C ASN A 160 0.61 -7.85 8.16
N ASP A 161 0.77 -6.54 8.02
CA ASP A 161 0.38 -5.54 9.01
C ASP A 161 -1.11 -5.17 8.96
N GLY A 162 -1.89 -5.81 8.06
CA GLY A 162 -3.35 -5.77 8.08
C GLY A 162 -4.01 -4.86 7.07
N ILE A 163 -3.26 -4.23 6.15
CA ILE A 163 -3.86 -3.43 5.08
C ILE A 163 -4.70 -4.33 4.18
N SER A 164 -5.93 -3.88 3.91
CA SER A 164 -6.96 -4.68 3.27
C SER A 164 -7.83 -3.84 2.33
N ILE A 165 -8.47 -4.47 1.36
CA ILE A 165 -9.63 -3.91 0.66
C ILE A 165 -10.87 -4.27 1.47
N HIS A 166 -11.82 -3.34 1.63
CA HIS A 166 -13.09 -3.60 2.34
C HIS A 166 -14.20 -2.65 1.87
N GLY A 167 -15.43 -2.99 2.20
CA GLY A 167 -16.58 -2.11 2.01
C GLY A 167 -16.63 -0.98 3.03
N SER A 168 -17.15 0.17 2.60
CA SER A 168 -17.45 1.31 3.47
C SER A 168 -18.74 1.99 3.00
N ASP A 169 -19.57 2.40 3.96
CA ASP A 169 -20.76 3.22 3.69
C ASP A 169 -20.40 4.71 3.50
N SER A 170 -19.15 5.09 3.75
CA SER A 170 -18.67 6.47 3.73
C SER A 170 -17.58 6.70 2.70
N VAL A 171 -17.76 6.23 1.45
CA VAL A 171 -16.85 6.58 0.33
C VAL A 171 -17.25 7.96 -0.19
N ALA A 172 -16.75 9.01 0.44
CA ALA A 172 -17.12 10.40 0.18
C ALA A 172 -15.92 11.34 0.30
N PRO A 173 -15.98 12.56 -0.31
CA PRO A 173 -14.92 13.55 -0.17
C PRO A 173 -14.64 13.91 1.30
N GLY A 174 -13.38 14.14 1.63
CA GLY A 174 -12.94 14.49 2.99
C GLY A 174 -12.65 13.31 3.90
N TYR A 175 -12.98 12.09 3.50
CA TYR A 175 -12.61 10.88 4.22
C TYR A 175 -11.31 10.27 3.69
N ALA A 176 -10.61 9.55 4.55
CA ALA A 176 -9.43 8.75 4.23
C ALA A 176 -9.40 7.51 5.13
N THR A 177 -8.55 6.54 4.79
CA THR A 177 -8.31 5.36 5.63
C THR A 177 -6.93 5.45 6.29
N HIS A 178 -6.62 4.46 7.11
CA HIS A 178 -5.29 4.25 7.69
C HIS A 178 -4.54 3.14 6.93
N GLY A 179 -4.39 3.32 5.61
CA GLY A 179 -3.68 2.40 4.72
C GLY A 179 -4.56 1.43 3.94
N CYS A 180 -5.77 1.13 4.40
CA CYS A 180 -6.71 0.27 3.68
C CYS A 180 -7.25 0.94 2.41
N VAL A 181 -7.81 0.13 1.52
CA VAL A 181 -8.57 0.59 0.35
C VAL A 181 -10.05 0.33 0.63
N ALA A 182 -10.83 1.40 0.78
CA ALA A 182 -12.27 1.28 0.99
C ALA A 182 -13.04 1.59 -0.29
N VAL A 183 -14.02 0.73 -0.60
CA VAL A 183 -14.94 0.84 -1.75
C VAL A 183 -16.39 0.82 -1.27
N PRO A 184 -17.37 1.24 -2.08
CA PRO A 184 -18.78 1.11 -1.73
C PRO A 184 -19.15 -0.33 -1.36
N VAL A 185 -19.96 -0.53 -0.30
CA VAL A 185 -20.28 -1.88 0.22
C VAL A 185 -20.89 -2.79 -0.83
N ALA A 186 -21.75 -2.25 -1.70
CA ALA A 186 -22.36 -3.02 -2.79
C ALA A 186 -21.30 -3.55 -3.78
N PHE A 187 -20.31 -2.75 -4.10
CA PHE A 187 -19.17 -3.16 -4.92
C PHE A 187 -18.27 -4.15 -4.19
N ALA A 188 -17.95 -3.89 -2.91
CA ALA A 188 -17.13 -4.77 -2.09
C ALA A 188 -17.68 -6.20 -2.02
N LYS A 189 -19.01 -6.35 -1.97
CA LYS A 189 -19.67 -7.65 -2.00
C LYS A 189 -19.36 -8.42 -3.28
N LYS A 190 -19.57 -7.80 -4.44
CA LYS A 190 -19.30 -8.41 -5.76
C LYS A 190 -17.80 -8.73 -5.93
N LEU A 191 -16.93 -7.79 -5.55
CA LEU A 191 -15.49 -7.96 -5.57
C LEU A 191 -15.05 -9.15 -4.71
N PHE A 192 -15.61 -9.27 -3.50
CA PHE A 192 -15.36 -10.38 -2.60
C PHE A 192 -15.81 -11.73 -3.17
N GLU A 193 -16.95 -11.78 -3.85
CA GLU A 193 -17.47 -13.00 -4.47
C GLU A 193 -16.62 -13.43 -5.68
N ALA A 194 -16.14 -12.48 -6.48
CA ALA A 194 -15.34 -12.74 -7.68
C ALA A 194 -13.88 -13.11 -7.38
N ALA A 195 -13.26 -12.47 -6.39
CA ALA A 195 -11.86 -12.69 -6.04
C ALA A 195 -11.66 -13.91 -5.14
N LYS A 196 -10.47 -14.54 -5.22
CA LYS A 196 -10.06 -15.73 -4.45
C LYS A 196 -8.80 -15.43 -3.64
N LEU A 197 -8.49 -16.29 -2.67
CA LEU A 197 -7.19 -16.27 -2.00
C LEU A 197 -6.08 -16.51 -3.03
N GLY A 198 -5.01 -15.72 -2.96
CA GLY A 198 -3.89 -15.78 -3.90
C GLY A 198 -4.04 -14.88 -5.12
N ASP A 199 -5.24 -14.37 -5.43
CA ASP A 199 -5.41 -13.37 -6.49
C ASP A 199 -4.59 -12.11 -6.17
N ILE A 200 -4.06 -11.46 -7.21
CA ILE A 200 -3.11 -10.36 -7.05
C ILE A 200 -3.83 -9.01 -7.07
N VAL A 201 -3.50 -8.19 -6.11
CA VAL A 201 -3.84 -6.77 -6.05
C VAL A 201 -2.60 -5.95 -6.39
N ILE A 202 -2.68 -5.11 -7.42
CA ILE A 202 -1.61 -4.23 -7.86
C ILE A 202 -1.97 -2.80 -7.48
N VAL A 203 -1.20 -2.20 -6.58
CA VAL A 203 -1.37 -0.81 -6.15
C VAL A 203 -0.35 0.07 -6.86
N THR A 204 -0.84 1.08 -7.57
CA THR A 204 -0.03 2.03 -8.34
C THR A 204 -0.42 3.47 -7.99
N LYS A 205 0.33 4.42 -8.56
CA LYS A 205 0.01 5.84 -8.49
C LYS A 205 0.23 6.47 -9.87
N GLY A 206 -0.85 6.88 -10.51
CA GLY A 206 -0.83 7.51 -11.84
C GLY A 206 -0.53 6.55 -12.99
N LYS A 207 -0.86 5.23 -12.84
CA LYS A 207 -0.69 4.26 -13.93
C LYS A 207 -2.00 4.05 -14.67
N THR A 208 -2.05 4.49 -15.92
CA THR A 208 -3.14 4.19 -16.82
C THR A 208 -2.91 2.83 -17.51
N LEU A 209 -3.96 2.02 -17.62
CA LEU A 209 -3.97 0.77 -18.37
C LEU A 209 -4.67 0.99 -19.70
N GLN A 210 -4.10 0.42 -20.79
CA GLN A 210 -4.68 0.48 -22.12
C GLN A 210 -4.94 -0.93 -22.67
N MET A 211 -5.83 -1.01 -23.67
CA MET A 211 -6.10 -2.26 -24.39
C MET A 211 -4.79 -2.85 -24.95
N GLY A 212 -4.60 -4.14 -24.78
CA GLY A 212 -3.41 -4.85 -25.22
C GLY A 212 -2.18 -4.72 -24.30
N GLU A 213 -2.25 -3.93 -23.24
CA GLU A 213 -1.15 -3.83 -22.27
C GLU A 213 -1.20 -4.93 -21.20
N PRO A 214 -0.03 -5.36 -20.67
CA PRO A 214 0.00 -6.27 -19.55
C PRO A 214 -0.43 -5.56 -18.26
N ILE A 215 -1.40 -6.17 -17.55
CA ILE A 215 -1.86 -5.70 -16.24
C ILE A 215 -0.75 -5.94 -15.21
N VAL A 216 -0.13 -7.12 -15.26
CA VAL A 216 1.01 -7.52 -14.43
C VAL A 216 2.28 -7.34 -15.26
N ARG A 217 3.23 -6.54 -14.80
CA ARG A 217 4.59 -6.49 -15.36
C ARG A 217 5.50 -7.35 -14.49
N SER A 218 6.19 -8.27 -15.13
CA SER A 218 7.28 -9.07 -14.52
C SER A 218 8.46 -8.18 -14.17
#